data_89b16b4faad6c69246c0fed3bab468ff
#
_entry.id   89b16b4faad6c69246c0fed3bab468ff
#
_cell.length_a   1.000
_cell.length_b   1.000
_cell.length_c   1.000
_cell.angle_alpha   90.00
_cell.angle_beta   90.00
_cell.angle_gamma   90.00
#
_symmetry.space_group_name_H-M   'P 1'
#
loop_
_entity.id
_entity.type
_entity.pdbx_description
1 polymer ?
#
loop_
_entity_poly.entity_id
_entity_poly.type
_entity_poly.pdbx_seq_one_letter_code
_entity_poly.pdbx_strand_id
1 'polypeptide(L)'
;MKKYDVVIVGFGPTGGTLANLLALHGFSILILEKEKSFYPLPRAVHFDDEVMRVFETIGITKTFLKHTIINKGTKFVDKKNRVILDWPRPRAVSYTHLTLPTNSRV
;
A
#
# COMPACT_ATOMS: atom_id res chain seq x y z
N MET A 1 -17.32 -30.66 -7.73
CA MET A 1 -16.59 -29.50 -8.26
C MET A 1 -16.60 -28.41 -7.21
N LYS A 2 -15.42 -27.88 -6.84
CA LYS A 2 -15.36 -26.73 -5.91
C LYS A 2 -15.99 -25.50 -6.57
N LYS A 3 -16.93 -24.86 -5.87
CA LYS A 3 -17.53 -23.61 -6.30
C LYS A 3 -16.93 -22.46 -5.46
N TYR A 4 -16.71 -21.32 -6.07
CA TYR A 4 -16.24 -20.11 -5.44
C TYR A 4 -17.22 -18.98 -5.75
N ASP A 5 -17.42 -18.07 -4.81
CA ASP A 5 -18.28 -16.92 -4.99
C ASP A 5 -17.61 -15.87 -5.89
N VAL A 6 -16.28 -15.73 -5.73
CA VAL A 6 -15.49 -14.74 -6.46
C VAL A 6 -14.18 -15.34 -6.96
N VAL A 7 -13.81 -15.00 -8.18
CA VAL A 7 -12.49 -15.30 -8.76
C VAL A 7 -11.74 -13.99 -9.00
N ILE A 8 -10.56 -13.87 -8.42
CA ILE A 8 -9.67 -12.71 -8.59
C ILE A 8 -8.50 -13.13 -9.47
N VAL A 9 -8.26 -12.42 -10.56
CA VAL A 9 -7.12 -12.62 -11.43
C VAL A 9 -6.04 -11.60 -11.09
N GLY A 10 -4.93 -12.09 -10.55
CA GLY A 10 -3.82 -11.29 -10.05
C GLY A 10 -3.79 -11.17 -8.52
N PHE A 11 -2.61 -11.40 -7.93
CA PHE A 11 -2.37 -11.29 -6.48
C PHE A 11 -1.37 -10.16 -6.17
N GLY A 12 -1.59 -9.01 -6.78
CA GLY A 12 -0.91 -7.77 -6.43
C GLY A 12 -1.58 -7.07 -5.24
N PRO A 13 -1.16 -5.83 -4.92
CA PRO A 13 -1.74 -5.06 -3.81
C PRO A 13 -3.26 -4.93 -3.87
N THR A 14 -3.83 -4.67 -5.05
CA THR A 14 -5.28 -4.56 -5.23
C THR A 14 -5.98 -5.89 -5.04
N GLY A 15 -5.52 -6.93 -5.72
CA GLY A 15 -6.13 -8.27 -5.64
C GLY A 15 -6.05 -8.86 -4.24
N GLY A 16 -4.90 -8.72 -3.58
CA GLY A 16 -4.69 -9.19 -2.21
C GLY A 16 -5.56 -8.43 -1.20
N THR A 17 -5.67 -7.12 -1.32
CA THR A 17 -6.53 -6.30 -0.46
C THR A 17 -8.01 -6.65 -0.66
N LEU A 18 -8.46 -6.74 -1.90
CA LEU A 18 -9.84 -7.13 -2.22
C LEU A 18 -10.19 -8.51 -1.68
N ALA A 19 -9.29 -9.49 -1.85
CA ALA A 19 -9.50 -10.83 -1.32
C ALA A 19 -9.72 -10.84 0.19
N ASN A 20 -8.89 -10.09 0.94
CA ASN A 20 -9.04 -9.98 2.39
C ASN A 20 -10.37 -9.33 2.78
N LEU A 21 -10.77 -8.24 2.11
CA LEU A 21 -12.05 -7.58 2.39
C LEU A 21 -13.23 -8.50 2.12
N LEU A 22 -13.24 -9.20 0.99
CA LEU A 22 -14.30 -10.14 0.65
C LEU A 22 -14.36 -11.32 1.63
N ALA A 23 -13.20 -11.83 2.06
CA ALA A 23 -13.12 -12.91 3.04
C ALA A 23 -13.73 -12.51 4.39
N LEU A 24 -13.55 -11.26 4.83
CA LEU A 24 -14.20 -10.73 6.03
C LEU A 24 -15.73 -10.74 5.94
N HIS A 25 -16.27 -10.67 4.74
CA HIS A 25 -17.71 -10.77 4.47
C HIS A 25 -18.18 -12.21 4.20
N GLY A 26 -17.31 -13.20 4.40
CA GLY A 26 -17.67 -14.63 4.29
C GLY A 26 -17.70 -15.18 2.87
N PHE A 27 -17.22 -14.44 1.86
CA PHE A 27 -17.13 -14.96 0.50
C PHE A 27 -16.03 -15.99 0.36
N SER A 28 -16.30 -17.05 -0.38
CA SER A 28 -15.28 -18.00 -0.84
C SER A 28 -14.58 -17.47 -2.08
N ILE A 29 -13.24 -17.40 -2.04
CA ILE A 29 -12.46 -16.69 -3.05
C ILE A 29 -11.44 -17.64 -3.68
N LEU A 30 -11.32 -17.58 -4.98
CA LEU A 30 -10.22 -18.17 -5.74
C LEU A 30 -9.35 -17.06 -6.30
N ILE A 31 -8.05 -17.11 -6.02
CA ILE A 31 -7.08 -16.20 -6.61
C ILE A 31 -6.25 -16.95 -7.64
N LEU A 32 -6.16 -16.38 -8.83
CA LEU A 32 -5.32 -16.87 -9.91
C LEU A 32 -4.15 -15.89 -10.12
N GLU A 33 -2.93 -16.37 -9.87
CA GLU A 33 -1.70 -15.60 -10.05
C GLU A 33 -0.75 -16.34 -10.99
N LYS A 34 -0.20 -15.64 -11.97
CA LYS A 34 0.74 -16.21 -12.95
C LYS A 34 2.17 -16.30 -12.41
N GLU A 35 2.54 -15.41 -11.50
CA GLU A 35 3.88 -15.37 -10.95
C GLU A 35 4.01 -16.34 -9.77
N LYS A 36 5.15 -17.02 -9.68
CA LYS A 36 5.43 -17.98 -8.61
C LYS A 36 5.86 -17.33 -7.29
N SER A 37 6.23 -16.06 -7.33
CA SER A 37 6.69 -15.29 -6.17
C SER A 37 6.17 -13.85 -6.23
N PHE A 38 6.23 -13.16 -5.09
CA PHE A 38 5.92 -11.74 -5.05
C PHE A 38 6.90 -10.94 -5.91
N TYR A 39 6.39 -9.89 -6.53
CA TYR A 39 7.21 -8.96 -7.29
C TYR A 39 8.25 -8.30 -6.38
N PRO A 40 9.56 -8.45 -6.66
CA PRO A 40 10.61 -8.08 -5.71
C PRO A 40 10.94 -6.59 -5.69
N LEU A 41 10.44 -5.81 -6.65
CA LEU A 41 10.73 -4.38 -6.75
C LEU A 41 9.56 -3.55 -6.23
N PRO A 42 9.82 -2.43 -5.56
CA PRO A 42 8.76 -1.55 -5.09
C PRO A 42 8.02 -0.93 -6.29
N ARG A 43 6.70 -0.95 -6.25
CA ARG A 43 5.82 -0.31 -7.25
C ARG A 43 5.13 0.91 -6.70
N ALA A 44 4.64 0.82 -5.47
CA ALA A 44 4.00 1.91 -4.76
C ALA A 44 4.69 2.08 -3.42
N VAL A 45 5.09 3.29 -3.11
CA VAL A 45 5.86 3.59 -1.90
C VAL A 45 5.14 4.55 -0.97
N HIS A 46 4.01 5.12 -1.41
CA HIS A 46 3.20 6.04 -0.65
C HIS A 46 1.82 5.44 -0.38
N PHE A 47 1.34 5.66 0.85
CA PHE A 47 0.01 5.26 1.28
C PHE A 47 -0.64 6.45 1.98
N ASP A 48 -1.90 6.68 1.69
CA ASP A 48 -2.69 7.71 2.34
C ASP A 48 -3.54 7.13 3.50
N ASP A 49 -4.28 7.98 4.15
CA ASP A 49 -5.14 7.62 5.27
C ASP A 49 -6.32 6.73 4.82
N GLU A 50 -6.79 6.86 3.59
CA GLU A 50 -7.83 5.99 3.04
C GLU A 50 -7.33 4.54 2.93
N VAL A 51 -6.15 4.33 2.37
CA VAL A 51 -5.51 3.01 2.31
C VAL A 51 -5.26 2.47 3.72
N MET A 52 -4.84 3.32 4.65
CA MET A 52 -4.60 2.90 6.03
C MET A 52 -5.89 2.47 6.75
N ARG A 53 -7.02 3.10 6.47
CA ARG A 53 -8.34 2.64 6.97
C ARG A 53 -8.70 1.25 6.45
N VAL A 54 -8.40 0.99 5.18
CA VAL A 54 -8.59 -0.36 4.60
C VAL A 54 -7.69 -1.37 5.32
N PHE A 55 -6.42 -1.03 5.56
CA PHE A 55 -5.49 -1.92 6.27
C PHE A 55 -5.91 -2.16 7.73
N GLU A 56 -6.50 -1.17 8.37
CA GLU A 56 -7.09 -1.33 9.70
C GLU A 56 -8.27 -2.30 9.67
N THR A 57 -9.16 -2.16 8.69
CA THR A 57 -10.29 -3.06 8.49
C THR A 57 -9.87 -4.52 8.31
N ILE A 58 -8.83 -4.78 7.54
CA ILE A 58 -8.30 -6.14 7.33
C ILE A 58 -7.31 -6.60 8.39
N GLY A 59 -7.01 -5.75 9.38
CA GLY A 59 -6.24 -6.12 10.57
C GLY A 59 -4.72 -6.16 10.40
N ILE A 60 -4.14 -5.55 9.37
CA ILE A 60 -2.69 -5.57 9.11
C ILE A 60 -1.94 -4.31 9.54
N THR A 61 -2.63 -3.27 10.01
CA THR A 61 -2.05 -1.96 10.32
C THR A 61 -0.86 -2.05 11.26
N LYS A 62 -0.96 -2.79 12.37
CA LYS A 62 0.14 -2.91 13.35
C LYS A 62 1.41 -3.48 12.74
N THR A 63 1.28 -4.49 11.89
CA THR A 63 2.42 -5.11 11.20
C THR A 63 2.97 -4.17 10.14
N PHE A 64 2.09 -3.53 9.38
CA PHE A 64 2.45 -2.61 8.32
C PHE A 64 3.22 -1.39 8.83
N LEU A 65 2.79 -0.77 9.94
CA LEU A 65 3.43 0.39 10.54
C LEU A 65 4.89 0.15 10.97
N LYS A 66 5.26 -1.10 11.26
CA LYS A 66 6.67 -1.44 11.58
C LYS A 66 7.61 -1.26 10.40
N HIS A 67 7.07 -1.23 9.20
CA HIS A 67 7.83 -1.15 7.94
C HIS A 67 7.60 0.16 7.18
N THR A 68 7.01 1.16 7.82
CA THR A 68 6.68 2.43 7.20
C THR A 68 7.19 3.61 8.01
N ILE A 69 7.35 4.74 7.34
CA ILE A 69 7.68 6.02 7.97
C ILE A 69 6.63 7.07 7.61
N ILE A 70 6.39 8.00 8.51
CA ILE A 70 5.47 9.11 8.26
C ILE A 70 6.13 10.08 7.29
N ASN A 71 5.46 10.36 6.18
CA ASN A 71 5.92 11.32 5.19
C ASN A 71 5.70 12.76 5.73
N LYS A 72 6.79 13.52 5.88
CA LYS A 72 6.75 14.90 6.40
C LYS A 72 6.43 15.95 5.35
N GLY A 73 6.35 15.56 4.10
CA GLY A 73 6.11 16.45 2.97
C GLY A 73 6.90 16.08 1.72
N THR A 74 6.75 16.89 0.69
CA THR A 74 7.39 16.69 -0.60
C THR A 74 8.02 17.98 -1.07
N LYS A 75 9.27 17.91 -1.52
CA LYS A 75 9.93 19.04 -2.18
C LYS A 75 10.17 18.69 -3.63
N PHE A 76 9.78 19.60 -4.50
CA PHE A 76 10.11 19.54 -5.92
C PHE A 76 11.29 20.46 -6.17
N VAL A 77 12.32 19.94 -6.77
CA VAL A 77 13.56 20.68 -7.05
C VAL A 77 13.90 20.61 -8.53
N ASP A 78 14.58 21.63 -9.02
CA ASP A 78 15.12 21.62 -10.38
C ASP A 78 16.47 20.83 -10.46
N LYS A 79 17.02 20.74 -11.67
CA LYS A 79 18.31 20.08 -11.93
C LYS A 79 19.51 20.68 -11.18
N LYS A 80 19.36 21.87 -10.59
CA LYS A 80 20.36 22.55 -9.76
C LYS A 80 20.05 22.48 -8.26
N ASN A 81 19.13 21.60 -7.86
CA ASN A 81 18.61 21.45 -6.49
C ASN A 81 17.95 22.71 -5.92
N ARG A 82 17.48 23.63 -6.76
CA ARG A 82 16.70 24.78 -6.30
C ARG A 82 15.25 24.35 -6.09
N VAL A 83 14.69 24.69 -4.94
CA VAL A 83 13.32 24.32 -4.59
C VAL A 83 12.34 25.08 -5.50
N ILE A 84 11.54 24.34 -6.26
CA ILE A 84 10.44 24.87 -7.08
C ILE A 84 9.17 24.93 -6.23
N LEU A 85 8.91 23.88 -5.46
CA LEU A 85 7.75 23.78 -4.57
C LEU A 85 8.16 23.04 -3.30
N ASP A 86 7.86 23.62 -2.16
CA ASP A 86 7.97 22.96 -0.87
C ASP A 86 6.53 22.74 -0.35
N TRP A 87 6.14 21.49 -0.22
CA TRP A 87 4.84 21.10 0.28
C TRP A 87 4.99 20.33 1.59
N PRO A 88 5.14 21.05 2.72
CA PRO A 88 5.17 20.41 4.01
C PRO A 88 3.80 19.80 4.34
N ARG A 89 3.81 18.65 4.98
CA ARG A 89 2.59 18.05 5.52
C ARG A 89 2.54 18.31 7.02
N PRO A 90 1.59 19.10 7.51
CA PRO A 90 1.41 19.27 8.94
C PRO A 90 1.13 17.88 9.55
N ARG A 91 1.63 17.68 10.75
CA ARG A 91 1.41 16.44 11.51
C ARG A 91 -0.09 16.28 11.72
N ALA A 92 -0.73 15.47 10.91
CA ALA A 92 -2.12 15.14 11.11
C ALA A 92 -2.27 14.17 12.28
N VAL A 93 -3.40 14.24 12.94
CA VAL A 93 -3.77 13.38 14.08
C VAL A 93 -4.01 11.93 13.63
N SER A 94 -4.05 11.68 12.33
CA SER A 94 -4.22 10.38 11.69
C SER A 94 -3.08 10.07 10.69
N TYR A 95 -2.97 8.83 10.29
CA TYR A 95 -1.95 8.27 9.38
C TYR A 95 -1.97 8.92 7.99
N THR A 96 -1.59 10.17 7.88
CA THR A 96 -1.49 10.84 6.58
C THR A 96 -0.17 10.51 5.92
N HIS A 97 -0.21 9.79 4.81
CA HIS A 97 0.90 9.51 3.92
C HIS A 97 2.10 8.81 4.58
N LEU A 98 1.98 7.52 4.70
CA LEU A 98 3.07 6.63 5.04
C LEU A 98 3.90 6.30 3.80
N THR A 99 5.21 6.15 3.97
CA THR A 99 6.10 5.65 2.93
C THR A 99 6.81 4.40 3.39
N LEU A 100 7.03 3.48 2.47
CA LEU A 100 7.96 2.38 2.70
C LEU A 100 9.39 2.93 2.64
N PRO A 101 10.30 2.49 3.55
CA PRO A 101 11.71 2.83 3.42
C PRO A 101 12.22 2.22 2.11
N THR A 102 12.55 3.07 1.16
CA THR A 102 13.21 2.66 -0.07
C THR A 102 14.71 2.66 0.18
N ASN A 103 15.33 1.50 0.15
CA ASN A 103 16.77 1.40 0.03
C ASN A 103 17.18 1.77 -1.41
N SER A 104 16.88 2.96 -1.85
CA SER A 104 17.48 3.51 -3.05
C SER A 104 18.88 3.99 -2.70
N ARG A 105 19.84 3.10 -2.79
CA ARG A 105 21.20 3.51 -3.11
C ARG A 105 21.17 3.86 -4.59
N VAL A 106 21.05 5.11 -4.88
CA VAL A 106 21.47 5.69 -6.14
C VAL A 106 22.95 5.99 -6.02
#